data_591d0b9837fc09e900e2361c1325bb30
#
_entry.id   591d0b9837fc09e900e2361c1325bb30
#
_cell.length_a   1.000
_cell.length_b   1.000
_cell.length_c   1.000
_cell.angle_alpha   90.00
_cell.angle_beta   90.00
_cell.angle_gamma   90.00
#
_symmetry.space_group_name_H-M   'P 1'
#
loop_
_entity.id
_entity.type
_entity.pdbx_description
1 polymer ?
#
loop_
_entity_poly.entity_id
_entity_poly.type
_entity_poly.pdbx_seq_one_letter_code
_entity_poly.pdbx_strand_id
1 'polypeptide(L)'
;MTNEKMEQRLAAALKKTAPDDVNGVLSRCEERKGTVIPMTTKKTANRKWTSLIAACLAVMLLGGGGVFYQRANAVASVVSLDVNPSIELKVNRNEKVLSCTPLNEDAKAILADMSNGADLKGAKLDVAVNAIVGSLVRNGYLDSISSAIMISVEDKDTARA
;
A
#
# COMPACT_ATOMS: atom_id res chain seq x y z
N MET A 1 -39.51 -63.04 56.24
CA MET A 1 -39.61 -62.98 54.76
C MET A 1 -38.21 -63.26 54.23
N THR A 2 -38.09 -64.42 53.61
CA THR A 2 -36.78 -64.93 53.18
C THR A 2 -36.23 -64.12 52.00
N ASN A 3 -34.94 -63.83 52.02
CA ASN A 3 -34.23 -63.02 50.97
C ASN A 3 -34.55 -63.50 49.54
N GLU A 4 -34.69 -64.81 49.35
CA GLU A 4 -35.08 -65.44 48.08
C GLU A 4 -36.42 -64.93 47.51
N LYS A 5 -37.44 -64.72 48.36
CA LYS A 5 -38.74 -64.19 47.92
C LYS A 5 -38.67 -62.73 47.47
N MET A 6 -37.70 -61.97 48.00
CA MET A 6 -37.49 -60.58 47.64
C MET A 6 -36.73 -60.44 46.31
N GLU A 7 -35.75 -61.34 46.11
CA GLU A 7 -35.02 -61.41 44.85
C GLU A 7 -35.88 -61.83 43.67
N GLN A 8 -36.78 -62.86 43.91
CA GLN A 8 -37.71 -63.27 42.88
C GLN A 8 -38.73 -62.20 42.51
N ARG A 9 -39.24 -61.44 43.49
CA ARG A 9 -40.11 -60.28 43.23
C ARG A 9 -39.39 -59.13 42.52
N LEU A 10 -38.15 -58.93 42.88
CA LEU A 10 -37.31 -57.92 42.20
C LEU A 10 -37.00 -58.30 40.76
N ALA A 11 -36.65 -59.56 40.55
CA ALA A 11 -36.41 -60.10 39.20
C ALA A 11 -37.66 -60.06 38.32
N ALA A 12 -38.84 -60.40 38.89
CA ALA A 12 -40.14 -60.35 38.21
C ALA A 12 -40.56 -58.90 37.88
N ALA A 13 -40.26 -57.93 38.79
CA ALA A 13 -40.55 -56.54 38.57
C ALA A 13 -39.58 -55.92 37.49
N LEU A 14 -38.31 -56.25 37.51
CA LEU A 14 -37.33 -55.83 36.51
C LEU A 14 -37.69 -56.44 35.13
N LYS A 15 -38.12 -57.73 35.09
CA LYS A 15 -38.52 -58.34 33.83
C LYS A 15 -39.78 -57.73 33.23
N LYS A 16 -40.66 -57.17 34.07
CA LYS A 16 -41.87 -56.46 33.64
C LYS A 16 -41.62 -55.04 33.21
N THR A 17 -40.49 -54.42 33.64
CA THR A 17 -40.13 -53.02 33.35
C THR A 17 -39.09 -52.94 32.24
N ALA A 18 -38.28 -53.97 32.05
CA ALA A 18 -37.34 -54.04 30.95
C ALA A 18 -38.08 -54.42 29.66
N PRO A 19 -38.04 -53.68 28.63
CA PRO A 19 -38.61 -54.10 27.35
C PRO A 19 -37.83 -55.30 26.83
N ASP A 20 -38.55 -56.47 26.76
CA ASP A 20 -38.00 -57.74 26.23
C ASP A 20 -37.74 -57.65 24.70
N ASP A 21 -37.95 -56.50 24.15
CA ASP A 21 -37.88 -56.31 22.71
C ASP A 21 -36.53 -55.58 22.30
N VAL A 22 -35.44 -56.35 22.49
CA VAL A 22 -34.12 -55.93 21.99
C VAL A 22 -34.18 -55.68 20.49
N ASN A 23 -35.02 -56.44 19.76
CA ASN A 23 -35.18 -56.25 18.31
C ASN A 23 -35.94 -54.96 17.99
N GLY A 24 -36.91 -54.56 18.81
CA GLY A 24 -37.63 -53.31 18.68
C GLY A 24 -36.74 -52.10 19.00
N VAL A 25 -35.78 -52.22 19.92
CA VAL A 25 -34.77 -51.18 20.18
C VAL A 25 -33.79 -51.14 19.05
N LEU A 26 -33.33 -52.27 18.54
CA LEU A 26 -32.41 -52.32 17.40
C LEU A 26 -33.05 -51.76 16.13
N SER A 27 -34.31 -52.08 15.83
CA SER A 27 -35.00 -51.51 14.66
C SER A 27 -35.18 -50.00 14.75
N ARG A 28 -35.49 -49.48 15.95
CA ARG A 28 -35.50 -48.00 16.17
C ARG A 28 -34.12 -47.36 16.04
N CYS A 29 -33.07 -48.11 16.37
CA CYS A 29 -31.69 -47.64 16.14
C CYS A 29 -31.33 -47.67 14.65
N GLU A 30 -31.84 -48.64 13.89
CA GLU A 30 -31.66 -48.69 12.43
C GLU A 30 -32.44 -47.60 11.70
N GLU A 31 -33.68 -47.31 12.11
CA GLU A 31 -34.41 -46.14 11.59
C GLU A 31 -33.75 -44.79 11.92
N ARG A 32 -33.03 -44.73 13.02
CA ARG A 32 -32.24 -43.57 13.41
C ARG A 32 -30.81 -43.60 12.90
N LYS A 33 -30.46 -44.47 11.97
CA LYS A 33 -29.26 -44.24 11.13
C LYS A 33 -29.51 -42.93 10.38
N GLY A 34 -29.17 -41.85 11.07
CA GLY A 34 -29.37 -40.51 10.57
C GLY A 34 -28.84 -40.45 9.15
N THR A 35 -29.61 -39.83 8.30
CA THR A 35 -29.16 -39.41 6.97
C THR A 35 -27.77 -38.86 7.14
N VAL A 36 -26.76 -39.60 6.67
CA VAL A 36 -25.39 -39.09 6.59
C VAL A 36 -25.51 -37.89 5.67
N ILE A 37 -25.61 -36.70 6.27
CA ILE A 37 -25.54 -35.48 5.50
C ILE A 37 -24.13 -35.50 4.95
N PRO A 38 -23.92 -35.76 3.64
CA PRO A 38 -22.58 -35.62 3.09
C PRO A 38 -22.19 -34.18 3.36
N MET A 39 -21.15 -33.97 4.17
CA MET A 39 -20.50 -32.67 4.21
C MET A 39 -20.01 -32.42 2.78
N THR A 40 -20.86 -31.77 2.00
CA THR A 40 -20.41 -31.20 0.74
C THR A 40 -19.28 -30.24 1.10
N THR A 41 -18.06 -30.73 1.00
CA THR A 41 -16.90 -29.87 0.93
C THR A 41 -17.26 -28.87 -0.15
N LYS A 42 -17.47 -27.60 0.25
CA LYS A 42 -17.65 -26.51 -0.70
C LYS A 42 -16.55 -26.72 -1.74
N LYS A 43 -16.95 -27.06 -2.97
CA LYS A 43 -16.03 -27.09 -4.10
C LYS A 43 -15.28 -25.79 -4.01
N THR A 44 -14.00 -25.83 -3.66
CA THR A 44 -13.11 -24.68 -3.69
C THR A 44 -13.29 -24.09 -5.06
N ALA A 45 -13.90 -22.90 -5.09
CA ALA A 45 -14.14 -22.15 -6.30
C ALA A 45 -12.86 -22.22 -7.10
N ASN A 46 -12.96 -22.70 -8.33
CA ASN A 46 -11.87 -23.13 -9.20
C ASN A 46 -10.58 -22.35 -8.91
N ARG A 47 -9.65 -22.97 -8.21
CA ARG A 47 -8.35 -22.41 -7.80
C ARG A 47 -7.61 -21.79 -8.98
N LYS A 48 -7.94 -22.24 -10.19
CA LYS A 48 -7.44 -21.68 -11.45
C LYS A 48 -8.03 -20.28 -11.74
N TRP A 49 -9.28 -20.02 -11.40
CA TRP A 49 -9.91 -18.70 -11.61
C TRP A 49 -9.45 -17.68 -10.59
N THR A 50 -9.29 -18.08 -9.33
CA THR A 50 -8.76 -17.19 -8.30
C THR A 50 -7.30 -16.81 -8.58
N SER A 51 -6.48 -17.73 -9.11
CA SER A 51 -5.11 -17.43 -9.52
C SER A 51 -5.06 -16.50 -10.76
N LEU A 52 -6.00 -16.64 -11.69
CA LEU A 52 -6.10 -15.74 -12.85
C LEU A 52 -6.46 -14.31 -12.42
N ILE A 53 -7.43 -14.16 -11.52
CA ILE A 53 -7.83 -12.86 -10.98
C ILE A 53 -6.67 -12.22 -10.21
N ALA A 54 -5.96 -12.99 -9.38
CA ALA A 54 -4.79 -12.51 -8.65
C ALA A 54 -3.66 -12.06 -9.61
N ALA A 55 -3.42 -12.81 -10.69
CA ALA A 55 -2.44 -12.45 -11.71
C ALA A 55 -2.83 -11.15 -12.44
N CYS A 56 -4.10 -10.99 -12.83
CA CYS A 56 -4.59 -9.76 -13.45
C CYS A 56 -4.46 -8.55 -12.52
N LEU A 57 -4.80 -8.71 -11.24
CA LEU A 57 -4.62 -7.65 -10.24
C LEU A 57 -3.15 -7.29 -10.05
N ALA A 58 -2.26 -8.29 -9.99
CA ALA A 58 -0.82 -8.04 -9.89
C ALA A 58 -0.30 -7.27 -11.11
N VAL A 59 -0.70 -7.65 -12.33
CA VAL A 59 -0.33 -6.94 -13.57
C VAL A 59 -0.88 -5.51 -13.57
N MET A 60 -2.12 -5.29 -13.13
CA MET A 60 -2.69 -3.93 -13.03
C MET A 60 -1.95 -3.08 -11.99
N LEU A 61 -1.60 -3.65 -10.82
CA LEU A 61 -0.88 -2.92 -9.78
C LEU A 61 0.57 -2.61 -10.20
N LEU A 62 1.26 -3.55 -10.79
CA LEU A 62 2.65 -3.36 -11.23
C LEU A 62 2.73 -2.47 -12.49
N GLY A 63 1.87 -2.71 -13.48
CA GLY A 63 1.84 -1.93 -14.71
C GLY A 63 1.25 -0.53 -14.49
N GLY A 64 0.08 -0.43 -13.85
CA GLY A 64 -0.56 0.85 -13.57
C GLY A 64 0.22 1.69 -12.57
N GLY A 65 0.74 1.08 -11.50
CA GLY A 65 1.57 1.76 -10.51
C GLY A 65 2.90 2.26 -11.09
N GLY A 66 3.54 1.46 -11.95
CA GLY A 66 4.78 1.86 -12.64
C GLY A 66 4.60 3.06 -13.57
N VAL A 67 3.55 3.04 -14.39
CA VAL A 67 3.23 4.16 -15.31
C VAL A 67 2.85 5.42 -14.52
N PHE A 68 2.07 5.26 -13.45
CA PHE A 68 1.70 6.38 -12.59
C PHE A 68 2.93 7.00 -11.91
N TYR A 69 3.82 6.17 -11.37
CA TYR A 69 5.08 6.62 -10.76
C TYR A 69 5.98 7.36 -11.76
N GLN A 70 6.11 6.81 -12.97
CA GLN A 70 6.90 7.44 -14.03
C GLN A 70 6.33 8.80 -14.45
N ARG A 71 5.00 8.91 -14.58
CA ARG A 71 4.34 10.20 -14.88
C ARG A 71 4.45 11.21 -13.74
N ALA A 72 4.34 10.76 -12.50
CA ALA A 72 4.47 11.63 -11.33
C ALA A 72 5.89 12.21 -11.18
N ASN A 73 6.91 11.49 -11.64
CA ASN A 73 8.31 11.89 -11.58
C ASN A 73 8.85 12.39 -12.95
N ALA A 74 8.00 12.55 -13.94
CA ALA A 74 8.42 13.16 -15.21
C ALA A 74 8.66 14.68 -15.02
N VAL A 75 9.71 15.19 -15.66
CA VAL A 75 9.98 16.63 -15.70
C VAL A 75 8.83 17.31 -16.41
N ALA A 76 8.15 18.22 -15.72
CA ALA A 76 7.07 19.04 -16.24
C ALA A 76 7.58 20.44 -16.60
N SER A 77 8.40 21.05 -15.74
CA SER A 77 8.89 22.40 -15.93
C SER A 77 10.38 22.47 -15.57
N VAL A 78 11.06 23.40 -16.18
CA VAL A 78 12.45 23.77 -15.90
C VAL A 78 12.45 25.21 -15.43
N VAL A 79 12.97 25.45 -14.24
CA VAL A 79 13.08 26.77 -13.64
C VAL A 79 14.56 27.13 -13.56
N SER A 80 14.95 28.21 -14.26
CA SER A 80 16.31 28.73 -14.24
C SER A 80 16.34 30.01 -13.40
N LEU A 81 17.19 30.00 -12.38
CA LEU A 81 17.54 31.19 -11.64
C LEU A 81 18.81 31.78 -12.29
N ASP A 82 18.62 32.87 -12.98
CA ASP A 82 19.69 33.49 -13.73
C ASP A 82 20.18 34.73 -12.98
N VAL A 83 21.08 34.44 -12.09
CA VAL A 83 21.92 35.40 -11.37
C VAL A 83 23.33 34.93 -11.60
N ASN A 84 24.33 35.69 -11.28
CA ASN A 84 25.65 35.09 -11.09
C ASN A 84 25.80 34.77 -9.59
N PRO A 85 25.54 33.52 -9.16
CA PRO A 85 25.53 32.20 -9.84
C PRO A 85 24.21 31.79 -10.50
N SER A 86 24.29 30.95 -11.56
CA SER A 86 23.11 30.43 -12.29
C SER A 86 22.83 28.99 -11.98
N ILE A 87 21.56 28.70 -11.61
CA ILE A 87 21.11 27.38 -11.15
C ILE A 87 19.85 26.99 -11.90
N GLU A 88 19.82 25.74 -12.39
CA GLU A 88 18.65 25.12 -13.04
C GLU A 88 17.96 24.11 -12.11
N LEU A 89 16.66 24.26 -11.94
CA LEU A 89 15.80 23.32 -11.20
C LEU A 89 14.85 22.62 -12.15
N LYS A 90 14.86 21.29 -12.19
CA LYS A 90 13.84 20.51 -12.89
C LYS A 90 12.77 20.09 -11.88
N VAL A 91 11.52 20.36 -12.20
CA VAL A 91 10.39 20.07 -11.33
C VAL A 91 9.36 19.17 -12.01
N ASN A 92 8.65 18.41 -11.22
CA ASN A 92 7.54 17.61 -11.71
C ASN A 92 6.22 18.40 -11.71
N ARG A 93 5.12 17.75 -12.17
CA ARG A 93 3.78 18.34 -12.17
C ARG A 93 3.25 18.76 -10.79
N ASN A 94 3.82 18.24 -9.73
CA ASN A 94 3.44 18.57 -8.34
C ASN A 94 4.36 19.64 -7.75
N GLU A 95 5.12 20.37 -8.61
CA GLU A 95 6.06 21.40 -8.20
C GLU A 95 7.15 20.89 -7.25
N LYS A 96 7.48 19.61 -7.32
CA LYS A 96 8.59 19.04 -6.56
C LYS A 96 9.85 19.01 -7.38
N VAL A 97 10.94 19.43 -6.77
CA VAL A 97 12.27 19.41 -7.37
C VAL A 97 12.72 17.98 -7.64
N LEU A 98 13.03 17.67 -8.86
CA LEU A 98 13.59 16.39 -9.30
C LEU A 98 15.11 16.40 -9.33
N SER A 99 15.67 17.52 -9.81
CA SER A 99 17.11 17.75 -9.85
C SER A 99 17.42 19.22 -9.75
N CYS A 100 18.59 19.53 -9.22
CA CYS A 100 19.18 20.83 -9.16
C CYS A 100 20.55 20.76 -9.84
N THR A 101 20.79 21.61 -10.82
CA THR A 101 22.00 21.57 -11.64
C THR A 101 22.66 22.94 -11.63
N PRO A 102 23.94 23.06 -11.22
CA PRO A 102 24.68 24.30 -11.34
C PRO A 102 25.06 24.55 -12.81
N LEU A 103 24.89 25.77 -13.30
CA LEU A 103 25.23 26.14 -14.68
C LEU A 103 26.60 26.81 -14.78
N ASN A 104 27.14 27.32 -13.65
CA ASN A 104 28.45 27.92 -13.57
C ASN A 104 29.22 27.50 -12.31
N GLU A 105 30.50 27.91 -12.19
CA GLU A 105 31.34 27.49 -11.05
C GLU A 105 30.86 28.11 -9.72
N ASP A 106 30.35 29.33 -9.74
CA ASP A 106 29.82 29.99 -8.54
C ASP A 106 28.58 29.24 -8.02
N ALA A 107 27.74 28.74 -8.93
CA ALA A 107 26.58 27.89 -8.57
C ALA A 107 26.99 26.54 -7.94
N LYS A 108 28.14 25.99 -8.36
CA LYS A 108 28.69 24.80 -7.72
C LYS A 108 29.06 25.06 -6.27
N ALA A 109 29.70 26.20 -6.01
CA ALA A 109 30.06 26.59 -4.65
C ALA A 109 28.83 26.76 -3.75
N ILE A 110 27.78 27.41 -4.27
CA ILE A 110 26.49 27.55 -3.55
C ILE A 110 25.83 26.22 -3.26
N LEU A 111 25.78 25.34 -4.25
CA LEU A 111 25.14 24.02 -4.08
C LEU A 111 25.96 23.06 -3.24
N ALA A 112 27.29 23.26 -3.14
CA ALA A 112 28.13 22.47 -2.24
C ALA A 112 27.66 22.56 -0.77
N ASP A 113 27.24 23.75 -0.35
CA ASP A 113 26.64 23.98 0.98
C ASP A 113 25.31 23.25 1.21
N MET A 114 24.67 22.79 0.14
CA MET A 114 23.38 22.09 0.13
C MET A 114 23.52 20.65 -0.40
N SER A 115 24.56 19.96 0.02
CA SER A 115 24.84 18.57 -0.41
C SER A 115 24.80 18.39 -1.94
N ASN A 116 25.34 19.35 -2.69
CA ASN A 116 25.27 19.45 -4.16
C ASN A 116 23.82 19.44 -4.71
N GLY A 117 22.92 20.07 -3.98
CA GLY A 117 21.49 20.14 -4.34
C GLY A 117 20.67 18.91 -3.96
N ALA A 118 21.27 17.94 -3.29
CA ALA A 118 20.56 16.73 -2.83
C ALA A 118 19.49 17.07 -1.80
N ASP A 119 19.74 18.04 -0.92
CA ASP A 119 18.80 18.48 0.12
C ASP A 119 17.55 19.16 -0.47
N LEU A 120 17.65 19.65 -1.71
CA LEU A 120 16.54 20.29 -2.42
C LEU A 120 15.65 19.27 -3.16
N LYS A 121 16.15 18.04 -3.37
CA LYS A 121 15.42 17.02 -4.11
C LYS A 121 14.17 16.57 -3.33
N GLY A 122 13.03 16.62 -3.99
CA GLY A 122 11.73 16.29 -3.39
C GLY A 122 11.07 17.43 -2.62
N ALA A 123 11.79 18.54 -2.38
CA ALA A 123 11.22 19.76 -1.81
C ALA A 123 10.24 20.40 -2.80
N LYS A 124 9.35 21.25 -2.31
CA LYS A 124 8.54 22.11 -3.17
C LYS A 124 9.40 23.19 -3.80
N LEU A 125 9.01 23.64 -4.99
CA LEU A 125 9.76 24.64 -5.75
C LEU A 125 9.98 25.95 -4.95
N ASP A 126 8.94 26.44 -4.28
CA ASP A 126 8.99 27.64 -3.44
C ASP A 126 10.03 27.52 -2.31
N VAL A 127 10.04 26.36 -1.65
CA VAL A 127 11.01 26.05 -0.57
C VAL A 127 12.43 25.99 -1.13
N ALA A 128 12.62 25.34 -2.27
CA ALA A 128 13.93 25.22 -2.91
C ALA A 128 14.46 26.57 -3.37
N VAL A 129 13.63 27.39 -4.01
CA VAL A 129 14.00 28.76 -4.43
C VAL A 129 14.39 29.61 -3.23
N ASN A 130 13.58 29.60 -2.16
CA ASN A 130 13.89 30.34 -0.94
C ASN A 130 15.19 29.89 -0.28
N ALA A 131 15.47 28.58 -0.26
CA ALA A 131 16.72 28.05 0.26
C ALA A 131 17.93 28.51 -0.57
N ILE A 132 17.82 28.48 -1.90
CA ILE A 132 18.86 28.96 -2.80
C ILE A 132 19.09 30.48 -2.59
N VAL A 133 18.01 31.27 -2.60
CA VAL A 133 18.12 32.74 -2.37
C VAL A 133 18.75 33.02 -1.01
N GLY A 134 18.37 32.30 0.05
CA GLY A 134 18.99 32.42 1.36
C GLY A 134 20.48 32.08 1.36
N SER A 135 20.90 31.09 0.56
CA SER A 135 22.31 30.76 0.39
C SER A 135 23.06 31.82 -0.42
N LEU A 136 22.44 32.39 -1.48
CA LEU A 136 22.99 33.48 -2.26
C LEU A 136 23.27 34.71 -1.40
N VAL A 137 22.31 35.08 -0.53
CA VAL A 137 22.46 36.20 0.41
C VAL A 137 23.59 35.90 1.42
N ARG A 138 23.62 34.73 1.99
CA ARG A 138 24.62 34.32 2.99
C ARG A 138 26.04 34.33 2.42
N ASN A 139 26.21 33.97 1.15
CA ASN A 139 27.49 33.92 0.46
C ASN A 139 27.84 35.25 -0.25
N GLY A 140 27.04 36.31 -0.08
CA GLY A 140 27.34 37.63 -0.59
C GLY A 140 27.12 37.84 -2.09
N TYR A 141 26.40 36.93 -2.75
CA TYR A 141 26.04 37.07 -4.16
C TYR A 141 24.83 37.97 -4.38
N LEU A 142 24.07 38.25 -3.34
CA LEU A 142 22.95 39.19 -3.36
C LEU A 142 23.18 40.28 -2.33
N ASP A 143 23.49 41.48 -2.81
CA ASP A 143 23.52 42.68 -2.00
C ASP A 143 22.16 43.35 -2.01
N SER A 144 21.77 43.92 -0.88
CA SER A 144 20.44 44.50 -0.65
C SER A 144 20.06 45.69 -1.53
N ILE A 145 20.98 46.19 -2.36
CA ILE A 145 20.80 47.46 -3.09
C ILE A 145 20.81 47.31 -4.62
N SER A 146 21.36 46.22 -5.18
CA SER A 146 21.61 46.16 -6.64
C SER A 146 21.37 44.80 -7.31
N SER A 147 20.80 43.85 -6.61
CA SER A 147 20.68 42.49 -7.15
C SER A 147 19.29 42.24 -7.71
N ALA A 148 19.21 42.03 -9.01
CA ALA A 148 17.99 41.51 -9.67
C ALA A 148 18.15 40.00 -9.86
N ILE A 149 17.14 39.25 -9.48
CA ILE A 149 17.06 37.83 -9.77
C ILE A 149 16.11 37.66 -10.95
N MET A 150 16.61 37.11 -12.05
CA MET A 150 15.76 36.71 -13.15
C MET A 150 15.38 35.26 -12.95
N ILE A 151 14.08 35.01 -12.86
CA ILE A 151 13.54 33.64 -12.81
C ILE A 151 12.86 33.39 -14.15
N SER A 152 13.39 32.45 -14.92
CA SER A 152 12.79 31.97 -16.16
C SER A 152 12.13 30.59 -15.90
N VAL A 153 10.89 30.44 -16.32
CA VAL A 153 10.14 29.21 -16.20
C VAL A 153 9.79 28.72 -17.59
N GLU A 154 10.29 27.56 -17.96
CA GLU A 154 9.91 26.85 -19.17
C GLU A 154 9.02 25.66 -18.78
N ASP A 155 7.73 25.74 -19.08
CA ASP A 155 6.77 24.67 -18.85
C ASP A 155 6.43 23.98 -20.17
N LYS A 156 6.31 22.65 -20.12
CA LYS A 156 5.85 21.86 -21.28
C LYS A 156 4.36 22.04 -21.54
N ASP A 157 3.63 22.54 -20.59
CA ASP A 157 2.20 22.81 -20.67
C ASP A 157 1.97 24.33 -20.62
N THR A 158 1.82 24.96 -21.80
CA THR A 158 1.67 26.41 -21.96
C THR A 158 0.49 27.02 -21.20
N ALA A 159 -0.43 26.19 -20.70
CA ALA A 159 -1.54 26.65 -19.85
C ALA A 159 -1.14 26.85 -18.38
N ARG A 160 0.08 26.44 -17.98
CA ARG A 160 0.59 26.51 -16.60
C ARG A 160 1.76 27.46 -16.41
N ALA A 161 2.35 27.92 -17.53
CA ALA A 161 3.48 28.86 -17.51
C ALA A 161 3.08 30.28 -17.10
#